data_2661de991b4340ee769f83c564fa38f7
#
_entry.id   2661de991b4340ee769f83c564fa38f7
#
_cell.length_a   1.000
_cell.length_b   1.000
_cell.length_c   1.000
_cell.angle_alpha   90.00
_cell.angle_beta   90.00
_cell.angle_gamma   90.00
#
_symmetry.space_group_name_H-M   'P 1'
#
loop_
_entity.id
_entity.type
_entity.pdbx_description
1 polymer ?
#
loop_
_entity_poly.entity_id
_entity_poly.type
_entity_poly.pdbx_seq_one_letter_code
_entity_poly.pdbx_strand_id
1 'polypeptide(L)'
;MADVAWKLFLEVEEKGGFSVAVNAGEIQNAVNASNVARKKAVATRREILLGSNQYPNFTEVAADKIQEKGSCCCGGGHCGEATIPALDFSRGASEFEALRMATEKSGKTPKVFMLTIGNLAMRLARSQFSANFFACAGYKIIDNLGFDTVEAGVEAAVKAGAEIVVLCSSDDEYAEFAPAAYKALAGRAES
;
A
#
# COMPACT_ATOMS: atom_id res chain seq x y z
N MET A 1 16.37 25.36 -3.74
CA MET A 1 14.96 25.42 -3.32
C MET A 1 14.42 26.86 -3.30
N ALA A 2 15.05 27.80 -2.61
CA ALA A 2 14.57 29.19 -2.53
C ALA A 2 14.37 29.86 -3.90
N ASP A 3 15.33 29.71 -4.80
CA ASP A 3 15.24 30.29 -6.15
C ASP A 3 14.08 29.74 -6.98
N VAL A 4 13.74 28.45 -6.81
CA VAL A 4 12.59 27.83 -7.50
C VAL A 4 11.28 28.35 -6.91
N ALA A 5 11.18 28.44 -5.60
CA ALA A 5 10.00 29.00 -4.95
C ALA A 5 9.79 30.48 -5.32
N TRP A 6 10.87 31.25 -5.41
CA TRP A 6 10.81 32.65 -5.83
C TRP A 6 10.33 32.81 -7.28
N LYS A 7 10.81 31.96 -8.20
CA LYS A 7 10.34 31.96 -9.58
C LYS A 7 8.85 31.66 -9.69
N LEU A 8 8.38 30.62 -8.98
CA LEU A 8 6.95 30.27 -8.95
C LEU A 8 6.10 31.42 -8.36
N PHE A 9 6.62 32.11 -7.35
CA PHE A 9 5.94 33.29 -6.80
C PHE A 9 5.82 34.42 -7.86
N LEU A 10 6.90 34.75 -8.57
CA LEU A 10 6.88 35.75 -9.63
C LEU A 10 5.92 35.37 -10.77
N GLU A 11 5.87 34.11 -11.17
CA GLU A 11 4.92 33.62 -12.18
C GLU A 11 3.45 33.83 -11.77
N VAL A 12 3.14 33.67 -10.47
CA VAL A 12 1.80 33.92 -9.93
C VAL A 12 1.49 35.42 -9.93
N GLU A 13 2.47 36.27 -9.58
CA GLU A 13 2.30 37.72 -9.59
C GLU A 13 2.10 38.28 -11.00
N GLU A 14 2.84 37.76 -12.00
CA GLU A 14 2.67 38.12 -13.42
C GLU A 14 1.26 37.83 -13.96
N LYS A 15 0.59 36.81 -13.41
CA LYS A 15 -0.79 36.40 -13.76
C LYS A 15 -1.89 37.21 -13.05
N GLY A 16 -1.54 38.19 -12.28
CA GLY A 16 -2.48 39.04 -11.55
C GLY A 16 -2.60 38.72 -10.06
N GLY A 17 -1.64 37.96 -9.53
CA GLY A 17 -1.50 37.65 -8.11
C GLY A 17 -2.28 36.43 -7.66
N PHE A 18 -2.04 36.07 -6.40
CA PHE A 18 -2.53 34.81 -5.79
C PHE A 18 -4.07 34.65 -5.87
N SER A 19 -4.83 35.71 -5.61
CA SER A 19 -6.30 35.64 -5.61
C SER A 19 -6.86 35.30 -7.00
N VAL A 20 -6.27 35.84 -8.06
CA VAL A 20 -6.67 35.58 -9.45
C VAL A 20 -6.32 34.11 -9.79
N ALA A 21 -5.10 33.67 -9.48
CA ALA A 21 -4.65 32.32 -9.76
C ALA A 21 -5.47 31.26 -9.02
N VAL A 22 -5.88 31.52 -7.76
CA VAL A 22 -6.74 30.60 -6.99
C VAL A 22 -8.13 30.52 -7.59
N ASN A 23 -8.73 31.65 -7.96
CA ASN A 23 -10.06 31.69 -8.58
C ASN A 23 -10.07 31.00 -9.96
N ALA A 24 -8.97 31.10 -10.70
CA ALA A 24 -8.78 30.43 -11.98
C ALA A 24 -8.47 28.90 -11.81
N GLY A 25 -8.21 28.41 -10.59
CA GLY A 25 -7.86 27.01 -10.33
C GLY A 25 -6.40 26.65 -10.64
N GLU A 26 -5.55 27.61 -10.99
CA GLU A 26 -4.15 27.33 -11.37
C GLU A 26 -3.33 26.78 -10.21
N ILE A 27 -3.51 27.33 -9.01
CA ILE A 27 -2.83 26.85 -7.81
C ILE A 27 -3.27 25.40 -7.49
N GLN A 28 -4.56 25.13 -7.57
CA GLN A 28 -5.12 23.80 -7.34
C GLN A 28 -4.59 22.79 -8.34
N ASN A 29 -4.49 23.14 -9.60
CA ASN A 29 -3.95 22.28 -10.65
C ASN A 29 -2.47 21.96 -10.41
N ALA A 30 -1.66 22.93 -10.03
CA ALA A 30 -0.24 22.74 -9.72
C ALA A 30 -0.03 21.84 -8.48
N VAL A 31 -0.82 22.07 -7.42
CA VAL A 31 -0.80 21.24 -6.21
C VAL A 31 -1.27 19.81 -6.52
N ASN A 32 -2.35 19.65 -7.28
CA ASN A 32 -2.87 18.34 -7.65
C ASN A 32 -1.88 17.56 -8.52
N ALA A 33 -1.18 18.20 -9.46
CA ALA A 33 -0.13 17.55 -10.24
C ALA A 33 1.01 17.01 -9.35
N SER A 34 1.45 17.81 -8.39
CA SER A 34 2.45 17.38 -7.40
C SER A 34 1.95 16.23 -6.52
N ASN A 35 0.67 16.29 -6.11
CA ASN A 35 0.03 15.26 -5.31
C ASN A 35 -0.08 13.91 -6.06
N VAL A 36 -0.46 13.94 -7.34
CA VAL A 36 -0.50 12.74 -8.20
C VAL A 36 0.89 12.10 -8.32
N ALA A 37 1.92 12.90 -8.55
CA ALA A 37 3.29 12.42 -8.62
C ALA A 37 3.75 11.77 -7.30
N ARG A 38 3.43 12.38 -6.17
CA ARG A 38 3.73 11.85 -4.84
C ARG A 38 2.96 10.57 -4.54
N LYS A 39 1.65 10.54 -4.79
CA LYS A 39 0.83 9.33 -4.63
C LYS A 39 1.40 8.16 -5.42
N LYS A 40 1.85 8.40 -6.65
CA LYS A 40 2.52 7.37 -7.47
C LYS A 40 3.84 6.91 -6.85
N ALA A 41 4.66 7.82 -6.31
CA ALA A 41 5.91 7.47 -5.65
C ALA A 41 5.68 6.62 -4.39
N VAL A 42 4.67 6.95 -3.59
CA VAL A 42 4.24 6.16 -2.41
C VAL A 42 3.70 4.80 -2.84
N ALA A 43 2.83 4.73 -3.84
CA ALA A 43 2.25 3.47 -4.32
C ALA A 43 3.31 2.51 -4.86
N THR A 44 4.33 3.04 -5.55
CA THR A 44 5.45 2.24 -6.08
C THR A 44 6.59 2.03 -5.08
N ARG A 45 6.42 2.46 -3.82
CA ARG A 45 7.42 2.40 -2.74
C ARG A 45 8.74 3.12 -3.04
N ARG A 46 8.75 4.08 -3.96
CA ARG A 46 9.88 4.99 -4.18
C ARG A 46 9.99 6.04 -3.06
N GLU A 47 8.84 6.46 -2.52
CA GLU A 47 8.76 7.23 -1.28
C GLU A 47 8.29 6.28 -0.17
N ILE A 48 9.16 6.07 0.83
CA ILE A 48 8.90 5.16 1.95
C ILE A 48 8.22 5.94 3.07
N LEU A 49 7.03 5.49 3.43
CA LEU A 49 6.30 5.92 4.62
C LEU A 49 6.39 4.78 5.64
N LEU A 50 7.35 4.90 6.56
CA LEU A 50 7.63 3.88 7.56
C LEU A 50 6.37 3.53 8.36
N GLY A 51 6.08 2.24 8.47
CA GLY A 51 4.89 1.74 9.16
C GLY A 51 3.62 1.71 8.30
N SER A 52 3.61 2.36 7.13
CA SER A 52 2.44 2.42 6.25
C SER A 52 2.63 1.58 4.99
N ASN A 53 3.49 1.99 4.06
CA ASN A 53 3.75 1.25 2.83
C ASN A 53 4.99 0.37 2.88
N GLN A 54 5.77 0.44 3.98
CA GLN A 54 6.91 -0.43 4.26
C GLN A 54 7.13 -0.55 5.76
N TYR A 55 7.61 -1.71 6.19
CA TYR A 55 7.83 -2.07 7.59
C TYR A 55 6.60 -1.85 8.48
N PRO A 56 5.43 -2.42 8.13
CA PRO A 56 4.22 -2.26 8.94
C PRO A 56 4.38 -2.97 10.28
N ASN A 57 3.70 -2.47 11.30
CA ASN A 57 3.54 -3.19 12.55
C ASN A 57 2.47 -4.28 12.36
N PHE A 58 2.86 -5.56 12.51
CA PHE A 58 1.97 -6.71 12.30
C PHE A 58 0.85 -6.86 13.34
N THR A 59 1.01 -6.22 14.50
CA THR A 59 0.06 -6.31 15.62
C THR A 59 -0.77 -5.04 15.82
N GLU A 60 -0.56 -4.02 14.98
CA GLU A 60 -1.26 -2.76 15.10
C GLU A 60 -2.69 -2.87 14.58
N VAL A 61 -3.64 -2.29 15.32
CA VAL A 61 -5.00 -2.01 14.87
C VAL A 61 -5.07 -0.56 14.42
N ALA A 62 -5.22 -0.36 13.11
CA ALA A 62 -5.18 0.97 12.51
C ALA A 62 -6.48 1.75 12.76
N ALA A 63 -7.61 1.06 12.84
CA ALA A 63 -8.92 1.65 13.07
C ALA A 63 -8.99 2.48 14.37
N ASP A 64 -8.22 2.09 15.39
CA ASP A 64 -8.21 2.80 16.69
C ASP A 64 -7.42 4.13 16.63
N LYS A 65 -6.56 4.30 15.63
CA LYS A 65 -5.63 5.43 15.53
C LYS A 65 -5.94 6.39 14.40
N ILE A 66 -6.59 5.90 13.35
CA ILE A 66 -6.94 6.71 12.19
C ILE A 66 -8.27 7.39 12.46
N GLN A 67 -8.22 8.69 12.71
CA GLN A 67 -9.43 9.50 12.76
C GLN A 67 -10.02 9.58 11.34
N GLU A 68 -11.23 9.11 11.17
CA GLU A 68 -12.01 9.41 9.96
C GLU A 68 -12.10 10.92 9.80
N LYS A 69 -12.01 11.41 8.55
CA LYS A 69 -12.13 12.85 8.27
C LYS A 69 -13.37 13.37 9.02
N GLY A 70 -13.14 14.10 10.09
CA GLY A 70 -14.21 14.81 10.77
C GLY A 70 -14.90 15.69 9.74
N SER A 71 -16.22 15.66 9.75
CA SER A 71 -17.04 16.67 9.07
C SER A 71 -16.42 18.04 9.28
N CYS A 72 -16.33 18.81 8.20
CA CYS A 72 -15.83 20.16 8.14
C CYS A 72 -15.92 20.93 9.48
N CYS A 73 -14.77 21.46 9.97
CA CYS A 73 -14.66 22.24 11.21
C CYS A 73 -15.42 23.60 11.17
N CYS A 74 -16.14 23.90 10.11
CA CYS A 74 -17.05 25.04 10.03
C CYS A 74 -18.32 24.67 10.79
N GLY A 75 -18.37 25.02 12.07
CA GLY A 75 -19.51 24.79 12.96
C GLY A 75 -20.84 25.19 12.32
N GLY A 76 -21.63 24.18 11.90
CA GLY A 76 -23.06 24.29 11.65
C GLY A 76 -23.58 25.28 10.60
N GLY A 77 -22.71 25.99 9.87
CA GLY A 77 -23.11 26.88 8.79
C GLY A 77 -23.19 26.11 7.47
N HIS A 78 -24.26 26.27 6.70
CA HIS A 78 -24.32 25.87 5.31
C HIS A 78 -23.06 26.40 4.59
N CYS A 79 -22.17 25.49 4.20
CA CYS A 79 -21.18 25.83 3.18
C CYS A 79 -21.98 26.07 1.89
N GLY A 80 -22.20 27.34 1.55
CA GLY A 80 -22.71 27.72 0.23
C GLY A 80 -21.85 27.05 -0.85
N GLU A 81 -22.38 26.88 -2.05
CA GLU A 81 -21.62 26.34 -3.18
C GLU A 81 -20.26 27.06 -3.24
N ALA A 82 -19.19 26.27 -3.02
CA ALA A 82 -17.85 26.80 -3.05
C ALA A 82 -17.57 27.29 -4.48
N THR A 83 -17.50 28.61 -4.67
CA THR A 83 -17.19 29.24 -5.96
C THR A 83 -15.73 28.99 -6.39
N ILE A 84 -14.89 28.55 -5.46
CA ILE A 84 -13.46 28.31 -5.67
C ILE A 84 -13.22 26.78 -5.63
N PRO A 85 -12.50 26.19 -6.63
CA PRO A 85 -12.15 24.79 -6.62
C PRO A 85 -11.37 24.42 -5.33
N ALA A 86 -11.82 23.40 -4.63
CA ALA A 86 -11.17 22.95 -3.40
C ALA A 86 -9.84 22.24 -3.69
N LEU A 87 -8.88 22.37 -2.78
CA LEU A 87 -7.67 21.55 -2.78
C LEU A 87 -7.99 20.12 -2.30
N ASP A 88 -7.35 19.12 -2.90
CA ASP A 88 -7.39 17.74 -2.41
C ASP A 88 -6.49 17.60 -1.17
N PHE A 89 -7.10 17.66 0.00
CA PHE A 89 -6.42 17.43 1.28
C PHE A 89 -6.35 15.92 1.56
N SER A 90 -5.35 15.24 1.04
CA SER A 90 -5.07 13.84 1.33
C SER A 90 -3.74 13.69 2.06
N ARG A 91 -3.68 12.73 2.99
CA ARG A 91 -2.41 12.33 3.60
C ARG A 91 -1.64 11.44 2.64
N GLY A 92 -0.30 11.46 2.72
CA GLY A 92 0.54 10.62 1.86
C GLY A 92 0.25 9.12 2.02
N ALA A 93 -0.19 8.67 3.20
CA ALA A 93 -0.53 7.27 3.49
C ALA A 93 -2.00 6.89 3.24
N SER A 94 -2.86 7.81 2.81
CA SER A 94 -4.33 7.64 2.75
C SER A 94 -4.77 6.35 2.05
N GLU A 95 -4.14 5.98 0.94
CA GLU A 95 -4.51 4.79 0.16
C GLU A 95 -4.16 3.49 0.92
N PHE A 96 -2.98 3.44 1.56
CA PHE A 96 -2.59 2.29 2.38
C PHE A 96 -3.42 2.18 3.66
N GLU A 97 -3.73 3.31 4.29
CA GLU A 97 -4.62 3.37 5.44
C GLU A 97 -6.02 2.87 5.08
N ALA A 98 -6.57 3.31 3.95
CA ALA A 98 -7.87 2.87 3.47
C ALA A 98 -7.90 1.36 3.19
N LEU A 99 -6.84 0.82 2.57
CA LEU A 99 -6.70 -0.62 2.33
C LEU A 99 -6.67 -1.41 3.64
N ARG A 100 -5.85 -0.98 4.59
CA ARG A 100 -5.75 -1.62 5.91
C ARG A 100 -7.06 -1.56 6.69
N MET A 101 -7.70 -0.39 6.71
CA MET A 101 -9.01 -0.23 7.35
C MET A 101 -10.10 -1.09 6.70
N ALA A 102 -10.07 -1.26 5.38
CA ALA A 102 -11.00 -2.14 4.68
C ALA A 102 -10.84 -3.60 5.14
N THR A 103 -9.58 -4.07 5.30
CA THR A 103 -9.30 -5.40 5.87
C THR A 103 -9.82 -5.52 7.30
N GLU A 104 -9.51 -4.57 8.17
CA GLU A 104 -9.95 -4.60 9.57
C GLU A 104 -11.48 -4.53 9.70
N LYS A 105 -12.15 -3.67 8.94
CA LYS A 105 -13.62 -3.54 8.92
C LYS A 105 -14.31 -4.79 8.35
N SER A 106 -13.66 -5.57 7.50
CA SER A 106 -14.22 -6.83 6.98
C SER A 106 -14.40 -7.91 8.05
N GLY A 107 -13.73 -7.75 9.20
CA GLY A 107 -13.69 -8.75 10.27
C GLY A 107 -12.94 -10.04 9.88
N LYS A 108 -12.34 -10.08 8.68
CA LYS A 108 -11.52 -11.19 8.21
C LYS A 108 -10.07 -10.74 8.14
N THR A 109 -9.16 -11.61 8.58
CA THR A 109 -7.73 -11.40 8.45
C THR A 109 -7.16 -12.48 7.53
N PRO A 110 -7.05 -12.22 6.23
CA PRO A 110 -6.53 -13.21 5.28
C PRO A 110 -5.15 -13.70 5.70
N LYS A 111 -4.94 -15.00 5.64
CA LYS A 111 -3.67 -15.63 5.98
C LYS A 111 -2.83 -15.81 4.74
N VAL A 112 -1.62 -15.29 4.77
CA VAL A 112 -0.64 -15.38 3.69
C VAL A 112 0.50 -16.26 4.13
N PHE A 113 0.67 -17.40 3.47
CA PHE A 113 1.72 -18.37 3.75
C PHE A 113 2.90 -18.16 2.81
N MET A 114 4.09 -17.98 3.39
CA MET A 114 5.34 -17.85 2.65
C MET A 114 5.90 -19.26 2.35
N LEU A 115 5.63 -19.80 1.17
CA LEU A 115 6.22 -21.07 0.74
C LEU A 115 7.67 -20.81 0.32
N THR A 116 8.59 -20.94 1.28
CA THR A 116 10.03 -20.70 1.09
C THR A 116 10.73 -22.00 0.71
N ILE A 117 11.40 -22.03 -0.46
CA ILE A 117 12.07 -23.23 -0.99
C ILE A 117 13.30 -22.84 -1.80
N GLY A 118 14.24 -23.74 -1.99
CA GLY A 118 15.44 -23.52 -2.80
C GLY A 118 16.52 -22.68 -2.11
N ASN A 119 17.18 -21.81 -2.87
CA ASN A 119 18.33 -21.03 -2.41
C ASN A 119 18.01 -20.20 -1.16
N LEU A 120 18.76 -20.42 -0.08
CA LEU A 120 18.49 -19.81 1.24
C LEU A 120 18.46 -18.28 1.21
N ALA A 121 19.44 -17.66 0.58
CA ALA A 121 19.55 -16.19 0.58
C ALA A 121 18.39 -15.56 -0.21
N MET A 122 18.08 -16.13 -1.37
CA MET A 122 17.02 -15.63 -2.24
C MET A 122 15.62 -15.86 -1.65
N ARG A 123 15.34 -17.06 -1.14
CA ARG A 123 14.05 -17.35 -0.51
C ARG A 123 13.76 -16.45 0.68
N LEU A 124 14.77 -16.14 1.51
CA LEU A 124 14.63 -15.23 2.65
C LEU A 124 14.36 -13.78 2.19
N ALA A 125 15.12 -13.30 1.20
CA ALA A 125 14.91 -11.95 0.66
C ALA A 125 13.50 -11.79 0.06
N ARG A 126 13.03 -12.79 -0.69
CA ARG A 126 11.69 -12.81 -1.30
C ARG A 126 10.59 -12.92 -0.23
N SER A 127 10.79 -13.76 0.79
CA SER A 127 9.85 -13.88 1.91
C SER A 127 9.72 -12.56 2.66
N GLN A 128 10.83 -11.92 3.02
CA GLN A 128 10.81 -10.63 3.71
C GLN A 128 10.10 -9.54 2.89
N PHE A 129 10.38 -9.46 1.58
CA PHE A 129 9.72 -8.51 0.70
C PHE A 129 8.20 -8.76 0.67
N SER A 130 7.80 -10.01 0.44
CA SER A 130 6.39 -10.39 0.33
C SER A 130 5.65 -10.23 1.66
N ALA A 131 6.28 -10.61 2.78
CA ALA A 131 5.72 -10.41 4.11
C ALA A 131 5.43 -8.92 4.39
N ASN A 132 6.40 -8.04 4.11
CA ASN A 132 6.20 -6.60 4.23
C ASN A 132 5.07 -6.11 3.33
N PHE A 133 5.00 -6.62 2.09
CA PHE A 133 4.00 -6.20 1.13
C PHE A 133 2.58 -6.51 1.60
N PHE A 134 2.31 -7.75 1.96
CA PHE A 134 0.98 -8.17 2.40
C PHE A 134 0.60 -7.64 3.78
N ALA A 135 1.56 -7.47 4.68
CA ALA A 135 1.32 -6.93 6.00
C ALA A 135 0.93 -5.44 5.98
N CYS A 136 1.30 -4.66 4.93
CA CYS A 136 0.80 -3.30 4.76
C CYS A 136 -0.73 -3.26 4.63
N ALA A 137 -1.34 -4.31 4.07
CA ALA A 137 -2.79 -4.46 3.99
C ALA A 137 -3.43 -5.02 5.27
N GLY A 138 -2.65 -5.32 6.30
CA GLY A 138 -3.15 -5.93 7.54
C GLY A 138 -3.37 -7.45 7.46
N TYR A 139 -2.80 -8.13 6.46
CA TYR A 139 -2.91 -9.58 6.32
C TYR A 139 -2.00 -10.30 7.33
N LYS A 140 -2.43 -11.47 7.78
CA LYS A 140 -1.65 -12.29 8.71
C LYS A 140 -0.60 -13.09 7.97
N ILE A 141 0.66 -12.80 8.23
CA ILE A 141 1.78 -13.50 7.64
C ILE A 141 2.08 -14.79 8.42
N ILE A 142 2.27 -15.89 7.68
CA ILE A 142 2.74 -17.18 8.20
C ILE A 142 4.07 -17.45 7.54
N ASP A 143 5.14 -17.21 8.29
CA ASP A 143 6.51 -17.45 7.88
C ASP A 143 7.01 -18.83 8.36
N ASN A 144 8.11 -19.31 7.77
CA ASN A 144 8.71 -20.61 8.10
C ASN A 144 10.20 -20.63 7.75
N LEU A 145 10.88 -21.70 8.15
CA LEU A 145 12.32 -21.87 7.92
C LEU A 145 12.65 -22.38 6.51
N GLY A 146 11.65 -22.87 5.77
CA GLY A 146 11.80 -23.41 4.42
C GLY A 146 11.43 -24.88 4.33
N PHE A 147 11.19 -25.31 3.09
CA PHE A 147 10.80 -26.67 2.75
C PHE A 147 11.80 -27.29 1.78
N ASP A 148 11.96 -28.61 1.86
CA ASP A 148 12.80 -29.37 0.94
C ASP A 148 12.05 -29.71 -0.35
N THR A 149 10.71 -29.80 -0.29
CA THR A 149 9.86 -30.11 -1.45
C THR A 149 8.65 -29.17 -1.50
N VAL A 150 8.14 -28.95 -2.71
CA VAL A 150 6.96 -28.12 -2.95
C VAL A 150 5.72 -28.73 -2.28
N GLU A 151 5.58 -30.05 -2.33
CA GLU A 151 4.44 -30.77 -1.77
C GLU A 151 4.35 -30.59 -0.25
N ALA A 152 5.49 -30.68 0.45
CA ALA A 152 5.54 -30.44 1.89
C ALA A 152 5.15 -28.99 2.24
N GLY A 153 5.60 -28.03 1.45
CA GLY A 153 5.23 -26.63 1.61
C GLY A 153 3.74 -26.36 1.37
N VAL A 154 3.18 -26.94 0.33
CA VAL A 154 1.75 -26.85 0.03
C VAL A 154 0.91 -27.52 1.12
N GLU A 155 1.34 -28.68 1.61
CA GLU A 155 0.64 -29.35 2.71
C GLU A 155 0.62 -28.50 3.99
N ALA A 156 1.75 -27.89 4.32
CA ALA A 156 1.85 -26.99 5.47
C ALA A 156 0.94 -25.74 5.29
N ALA A 157 0.87 -25.18 4.09
CA ALA A 157 0.00 -24.04 3.78
C ALA A 157 -1.49 -24.39 3.96
N VAL A 158 -1.91 -25.54 3.46
CA VAL A 158 -3.29 -26.05 3.62
C VAL A 158 -3.60 -26.30 5.09
N LYS A 159 -2.70 -26.96 5.82
CA LYS A 159 -2.85 -27.21 7.26
C LYS A 159 -2.94 -25.91 8.08
N ALA A 160 -2.24 -24.88 7.66
CA ALA A 160 -2.31 -23.55 8.29
C ALA A 160 -3.61 -22.81 7.97
N GLY A 161 -4.41 -23.29 7.02
CA GLY A 161 -5.62 -22.64 6.53
C GLY A 161 -5.29 -21.33 5.84
N ALA A 162 -4.24 -21.32 5.02
CA ALA A 162 -3.83 -20.13 4.27
C ALA A 162 -4.76 -19.89 3.06
N GLU A 163 -5.16 -18.65 2.87
CA GLU A 163 -5.97 -18.24 1.73
C GLU A 163 -5.10 -17.81 0.55
N ILE A 164 -3.87 -17.40 0.84
CA ILE A 164 -2.89 -16.94 -0.15
C ILE A 164 -1.58 -17.69 0.12
N VAL A 165 -1.00 -18.27 -0.93
CA VAL A 165 0.32 -18.91 -0.88
C VAL A 165 1.27 -18.12 -1.76
N VAL A 166 2.40 -17.70 -1.20
CA VAL A 166 3.43 -16.94 -1.90
C VAL A 166 4.68 -17.81 -2.03
N LEU A 167 4.99 -18.21 -3.25
CA LEU A 167 6.21 -18.96 -3.53
C LEU A 167 7.42 -18.03 -3.48
N CYS A 168 8.40 -18.36 -2.63
CA CYS A 168 9.61 -17.59 -2.42
C CYS A 168 10.83 -18.45 -2.73
N SER A 169 11.50 -18.18 -3.84
CA SER A 169 12.69 -18.90 -4.31
C SER A 169 13.61 -17.99 -5.12
N SER A 170 14.62 -18.53 -5.80
CA SER A 170 15.44 -17.81 -6.76
C SER A 170 14.77 -17.72 -8.15
N ASP A 171 15.22 -16.79 -8.97
CA ASP A 171 14.64 -16.57 -10.31
C ASP A 171 14.80 -17.82 -11.20
N ASP A 172 15.92 -18.53 -11.10
CA ASP A 172 16.19 -19.74 -11.86
C ASP A 172 15.30 -20.92 -11.46
N GLU A 173 14.93 -21.00 -10.17
CA GLU A 173 14.15 -22.08 -9.61
C GLU A 173 12.63 -21.95 -9.82
N TYR A 174 12.13 -20.73 -10.11
CA TYR A 174 10.70 -20.53 -10.34
C TYR A 174 10.15 -21.30 -11.53
N ALA A 175 10.97 -21.54 -12.57
CA ALA A 175 10.54 -22.29 -13.74
C ALA A 175 10.11 -23.74 -13.38
N GLU A 176 10.72 -24.33 -12.36
CA GLU A 176 10.41 -25.65 -11.85
C GLU A 176 9.34 -25.61 -10.73
N PHE A 177 9.57 -24.76 -9.71
CA PHE A 177 8.73 -24.78 -8.50
C PHE A 177 7.35 -24.15 -8.70
N ALA A 178 7.19 -23.18 -9.60
CA ALA A 178 5.89 -22.54 -9.76
C ALA A 178 4.84 -23.46 -10.40
N PRO A 179 5.13 -24.20 -11.49
CA PRO A 179 4.20 -25.18 -12.03
C PRO A 179 3.89 -26.32 -11.04
N ALA A 180 4.91 -26.79 -10.29
CA ALA A 180 4.73 -27.82 -9.28
C ALA A 180 3.80 -27.36 -8.13
N ALA A 181 4.01 -26.15 -7.62
CA ALA A 181 3.18 -25.57 -6.58
C ALA A 181 1.73 -25.36 -7.04
N TYR A 182 1.55 -24.85 -8.27
CA TYR A 182 0.22 -24.68 -8.85
C TYR A 182 -0.53 -26.02 -8.98
N LYS A 183 0.14 -27.06 -9.51
CA LYS A 183 -0.45 -28.39 -9.65
C LYS A 183 -0.82 -29.01 -8.30
N ALA A 184 0.05 -28.88 -7.30
CA ALA A 184 -0.19 -29.40 -5.96
C ALA A 184 -1.35 -28.67 -5.26
N LEU A 185 -1.52 -27.36 -5.46
CA LEU A 185 -2.63 -26.58 -4.93
C LEU A 185 -3.94 -26.88 -5.66
N ALA A 186 -3.95 -26.96 -6.99
CA ALA A 186 -5.13 -27.24 -7.79
C ALA A 186 -5.76 -28.57 -7.45
N GLY A 187 -4.95 -29.62 -7.25
CA GLY A 187 -5.43 -30.95 -6.86
C GLY A 187 -6.08 -31.01 -5.47
N ARG A 188 -5.96 -29.97 -4.66
CA ARG A 188 -6.57 -29.88 -3.31
C ARG A 188 -7.75 -28.94 -3.21
N ALA A 189 -7.96 -28.09 -4.20
CA ALA A 189 -9.14 -27.21 -4.27
C ALA A 189 -10.41 -27.96 -4.70
N GLU A 190 -10.26 -29.18 -5.22
CA GLU A 190 -11.35 -30.05 -5.66
C GLU A 190 -11.75 -31.13 -4.63
N SER A 191 -11.09 -31.18 -3.49
CA SER A 191 -11.36 -32.11 -2.40
C SER A 191 -11.92 -31.38 -1.16
#